data_d3f969606cd9c2ae75c4cf42cfa2ddcd
#
_entry.id   d3f969606cd9c2ae75c4cf42cfa2ddcd
#
_cell.length_a   1.000
_cell.length_b   1.000
_cell.length_c   1.000
_cell.angle_alpha   90.00
_cell.angle_beta   90.00
_cell.angle_gamma   90.00
#
_symmetry.space_group_name_H-M   'P 1'
#
loop_
_entity.id
_entity.type
_entity.pdbx_description
1 polymer ?
#
loop_
_entity_poly.entity_id
_entity_poly.type
_entity_poly.pdbx_seq_one_letter_code
_entity_poly.pdbx_strand_id
1 'polypeptide(L)'
;MKKLMSRLEGNKKAQIILFFIYVIATSGSLMLAQKSVVAFLLLLFSLLLLYFMSLSTKLKWLIAGVILIVLLPFSASQGPAYESYMEVSTLVGIYIAMALGLNIVVGLAGLLDLGFVAFFAVGAYTYGIFATNQAANFMPFGTYPLSGESFWFFIIAGCLIAALFGVLLGIPVLRVKGDYLAIVTLGFGEIIRIVFNNLDKPINITNGAMGLSSVTPPSIFGINLVYPSQFYYVVLVILAAVIFIVRRFEYSKVGRSWKAVRENEIAAQAMGIHLVRTKLLAFAIGASFSGMMGVVFAAKQTFVDPTSFTLLESITILVMVILGGMGSVPGVILGAAVVTILNLQVLTELTDWFNQLSLNGVISIPDALSPAKMQRFIFGGLLILFALYRSQGLLPAKQPTFDLKELKEEAEEEIQPVISAAKKNVNL
;
A
#
# COMPACT_ATOMS: atom_id res chain seq x y z
N MET A 1 28.42 8.29 -8.02
CA MET A 1 27.29 7.49 -8.50
C MET A 1 26.79 7.95 -9.88
N LYS A 2 26.43 9.22 -10.15
CA LYS A 2 26.02 9.70 -11.49
C LYS A 2 27.02 9.40 -12.61
N LYS A 3 28.34 9.58 -12.39
CA LYS A 3 29.41 9.28 -13.39
C LYS A 3 29.58 7.78 -13.71
N LEU A 4 29.27 6.89 -12.77
CA LEU A 4 29.27 5.44 -12.99
C LEU A 4 28.02 4.99 -13.75
N MET A 5 26.86 5.56 -13.40
CA MET A 5 25.60 5.32 -14.11
C MET A 5 25.69 5.80 -15.58
N SER A 6 26.22 6.98 -15.86
CA SER A 6 26.34 7.48 -17.23
C SER A 6 27.29 6.64 -18.12
N ARG A 7 28.31 6.00 -17.54
CA ARG A 7 29.16 5.03 -18.28
C ARG A 7 28.47 3.69 -18.55
N LEU A 8 27.51 3.32 -17.71
CA LEU A 8 26.72 2.09 -17.86
C LEU A 8 25.48 2.28 -18.76
N GLU A 9 25.01 3.52 -18.95
CA GLU A 9 23.84 3.82 -19.80
C GLU A 9 24.00 3.37 -21.25
N GLY A 10 25.25 3.28 -21.75
CA GLY A 10 25.55 2.81 -23.11
C GLY A 10 25.60 1.30 -23.31
N ASN A 11 25.68 0.49 -22.24
CA ASN A 11 25.88 -0.97 -22.40
C ASN A 11 24.85 -1.80 -21.62
N LYS A 12 23.68 -2.03 -22.26
CA LYS A 12 22.56 -2.81 -21.67
C LYS A 12 22.99 -4.20 -21.19
N LYS A 13 23.94 -4.86 -21.86
CA LYS A 13 24.45 -6.18 -21.46
C LYS A 13 25.22 -6.11 -20.16
N ALA A 14 26.08 -5.09 -19.98
CA ALA A 14 26.84 -4.90 -18.74
C ALA A 14 25.91 -4.59 -17.53
N GLN A 15 24.84 -3.81 -17.73
CA GLN A 15 23.84 -3.55 -16.70
C GLN A 15 23.16 -4.85 -16.25
N ILE A 16 22.76 -5.70 -17.17
CA ILE A 16 22.11 -6.99 -16.88
C ILE A 16 23.07 -7.90 -16.11
N ILE A 17 24.29 -8.04 -16.56
CA ILE A 17 25.30 -8.89 -15.91
C ILE A 17 25.57 -8.42 -14.48
N LEU A 18 25.79 -7.12 -14.27
CA LEU A 18 26.02 -6.53 -12.95
C LEU A 18 24.81 -6.73 -12.02
N PHE A 19 23.60 -6.59 -12.54
CA PHE A 19 22.38 -6.84 -11.79
C PHE A 19 22.27 -8.31 -11.35
N PHE A 20 22.52 -9.26 -12.25
CA PHE A 20 22.50 -10.69 -11.90
C PHE A 20 23.57 -11.05 -10.87
N ILE A 21 24.79 -10.51 -11.00
CA ILE A 21 25.85 -10.70 -10.01
C ILE A 21 25.39 -10.17 -8.64
N TYR A 22 24.79 -8.98 -8.61
CA TYR A 22 24.25 -8.40 -7.37
C TYR A 22 23.18 -9.29 -6.74
N VAL A 23 22.20 -9.76 -7.54
CA VAL A 23 21.12 -10.62 -7.07
C VAL A 23 21.64 -11.96 -6.56
N ILE A 24 22.59 -12.58 -7.25
CA ILE A 24 23.22 -13.84 -6.83
C ILE A 24 24.02 -13.63 -5.53
N ALA A 25 24.80 -12.54 -5.44
CA ALA A 25 25.58 -12.23 -4.24
C ALA A 25 24.69 -11.98 -3.01
N THR A 26 23.61 -11.22 -3.17
CA THR A 26 22.65 -10.93 -2.06
C THR A 26 21.84 -12.17 -1.68
N SER A 27 21.43 -12.98 -2.64
CA SER A 27 20.77 -14.27 -2.39
C SER A 27 21.73 -15.24 -1.68
N GLY A 28 22.97 -15.35 -2.13
CA GLY A 28 24.00 -16.17 -1.47
C GLY A 28 24.32 -15.68 -0.06
N SER A 29 24.39 -14.36 0.17
CA SER A 29 24.60 -13.82 1.51
C SER A 29 23.44 -14.12 2.46
N LEU A 30 22.21 -14.15 1.97
CA LEU A 30 21.03 -14.53 2.76
C LEU A 30 21.04 -16.02 3.13
N MET A 31 21.54 -16.89 2.24
CA MET A 31 21.70 -18.31 2.51
C MET A 31 22.80 -18.62 3.53
N LEU A 32 23.91 -17.87 3.48
CA LEU A 32 25.07 -18.09 4.36
C LEU A 32 24.90 -17.46 5.73
N ALA A 33 24.24 -16.32 5.80
CA ALA A 33 23.99 -15.60 7.05
C ALA A 33 22.75 -16.13 7.72
N GLN A 34 22.89 -16.82 8.85
CA GLN A 34 21.80 -17.48 9.58
C GLN A 34 20.64 -16.54 9.98
N LYS A 35 20.90 -15.23 10.19
CA LYS A 35 19.91 -14.19 10.47
C LYS A 35 20.48 -12.82 10.10
N SER A 36 20.39 -12.45 8.84
CA SER A 36 20.91 -11.15 8.37
C SER A 36 19.81 -10.32 7.71
N VAL A 37 19.26 -9.39 8.49
CA VAL A 37 18.31 -8.38 7.99
C VAL A 37 18.91 -7.58 6.85
N VAL A 38 20.22 -7.28 6.91
CA VAL A 38 20.92 -6.52 5.86
C VAL A 38 20.90 -7.27 4.51
N ALA A 39 21.14 -8.58 4.51
CA ALA A 39 21.09 -9.40 3.30
C ALA A 39 19.66 -9.44 2.71
N PHE A 40 18.64 -9.57 3.57
CA PHE A 40 17.24 -9.52 3.15
C PHE A 40 16.86 -8.16 2.55
N LEU A 41 17.29 -7.06 3.17
CA LEU A 41 17.08 -5.69 2.66
C LEU A 41 17.79 -5.47 1.33
N LEU A 42 19.02 -5.95 1.18
CA LEU A 42 19.77 -5.84 -0.08
C LEU A 42 19.11 -6.64 -1.21
N LEU A 43 18.54 -7.81 -0.90
CA LEU A 43 17.78 -8.59 -1.88
C LEU A 43 16.51 -7.85 -2.33
N LEU A 44 15.75 -7.25 -1.41
CA LEU A 44 14.58 -6.44 -1.75
C LEU A 44 14.97 -5.15 -2.50
N PHE A 45 16.11 -4.56 -2.19
CA PHE A 45 16.64 -3.40 -2.91
C PHE A 45 16.94 -3.71 -4.39
N SER A 46 17.16 -4.98 -4.75
CA SER A 46 17.29 -5.40 -6.15
C SER A 46 16.07 -5.02 -7.00
N LEU A 47 14.85 -5.04 -6.43
CA LEU A 47 13.63 -4.61 -7.12
C LEU A 47 13.64 -3.12 -7.45
N LEU A 48 14.21 -2.30 -6.55
CA LEU A 48 14.41 -0.87 -6.81
C LEU A 48 15.46 -0.65 -7.92
N LEU A 49 16.58 -1.36 -7.89
CA LEU A 49 17.57 -1.30 -8.96
C LEU A 49 16.97 -1.69 -10.32
N LEU A 50 16.14 -2.74 -10.35
CA LEU A 50 15.45 -3.18 -11.56
C LEU A 50 14.52 -2.09 -12.14
N TYR A 51 13.88 -1.29 -11.27
CA TYR A 51 13.05 -0.17 -11.72
C TYR A 51 13.83 0.87 -12.51
N PHE A 52 15.07 1.23 -12.08
CA PHE A 52 15.91 2.23 -12.74
C PHE A 52 16.65 1.72 -13.98
N MET A 53 16.72 0.41 -14.22
CA MET A 53 17.37 -0.13 -15.40
C MET A 53 16.63 0.23 -16.71
N SER A 54 17.37 0.38 -17.80
CA SER A 54 16.83 0.66 -19.15
C SER A 54 16.35 -0.61 -19.88
N LEU A 55 15.52 -1.45 -19.21
CA LEU A 55 14.96 -2.69 -19.77
C LEU A 55 13.54 -2.51 -20.25
N SER A 56 13.07 -3.42 -21.13
CA SER A 56 11.66 -3.44 -21.53
C SER A 56 10.75 -3.73 -20.34
N THR A 57 9.58 -3.10 -20.29
CA THR A 57 8.62 -3.25 -19.19
C THR A 57 8.24 -4.72 -18.95
N LYS A 58 8.07 -5.50 -20.02
CA LYS A 58 7.75 -6.94 -19.92
C LYS A 58 8.86 -7.73 -19.22
N LEU A 59 10.12 -7.44 -19.55
CA LEU A 59 11.27 -8.12 -18.96
C LEU A 59 11.45 -7.74 -17.48
N LYS A 60 11.21 -6.47 -17.12
CA LYS A 60 11.23 -6.03 -15.70
C LYS A 60 10.21 -6.80 -14.87
N TRP A 61 8.98 -6.94 -15.36
CA TRP A 61 7.92 -7.68 -14.67
C TRP A 61 8.26 -9.16 -14.51
N LEU A 62 8.85 -9.78 -15.55
CA LEU A 62 9.27 -11.17 -15.51
C LEU A 62 10.39 -11.38 -14.47
N ILE A 63 11.43 -10.55 -14.49
CA ILE A 63 12.54 -10.63 -13.53
C ILE A 63 12.05 -10.38 -12.10
N ALA A 64 11.23 -9.34 -11.88
CA ALA A 64 10.64 -9.07 -10.57
C ALA A 64 9.79 -10.26 -10.07
N GLY A 65 9.01 -10.88 -10.96
CA GLY A 65 8.24 -12.09 -10.64
C GLY A 65 9.13 -13.26 -10.22
N VAL A 66 10.22 -13.51 -10.95
CA VAL A 66 11.18 -14.59 -10.60
C VAL A 66 11.84 -14.31 -9.24
N ILE A 67 12.23 -13.06 -8.97
CA ILE A 67 12.83 -12.70 -7.68
C ILE A 67 11.84 -12.92 -6.54
N LEU A 68 10.59 -12.48 -6.69
CA LEU A 68 9.58 -12.58 -5.63
C LEU A 68 9.04 -14.00 -5.46
N ILE A 69 8.78 -14.73 -6.56
CA ILE A 69 8.11 -16.05 -6.49
C ILE A 69 9.10 -17.16 -6.14
N VAL A 70 10.31 -17.07 -6.67
CA VAL A 70 11.28 -18.19 -6.58
C VAL A 70 12.46 -17.83 -5.69
N LEU A 71 13.15 -16.73 -6.02
CA LEU A 71 14.46 -16.47 -5.45
C LEU A 71 14.37 -16.07 -3.97
N LEU A 72 13.43 -15.23 -3.60
CA LEU A 72 13.25 -14.77 -2.22
C LEU A 72 12.81 -15.92 -1.29
N PRO A 73 11.77 -16.72 -1.60
CA PRO A 73 11.43 -17.88 -0.77
C PRO A 73 12.53 -18.93 -0.72
N PHE A 74 13.18 -19.21 -1.85
CA PHE A 74 14.25 -20.22 -1.91
C PHE A 74 15.48 -19.80 -1.11
N SER A 75 15.95 -18.55 -1.25
CA SER A 75 17.11 -18.07 -0.49
C SER A 75 16.83 -17.98 1.01
N ALA A 76 15.61 -17.60 1.39
CA ALA A 76 15.20 -17.56 2.78
C ALA A 76 15.03 -18.96 3.39
N SER A 77 14.56 -19.96 2.63
CA SER A 77 14.28 -21.34 3.12
C SER A 77 15.50 -22.07 3.65
N GLN A 78 16.71 -21.63 3.31
CA GLN A 78 17.96 -22.22 3.77
C GLN A 78 18.35 -21.79 5.20
N GLY A 79 17.65 -20.81 5.79
CA GLY A 79 17.97 -20.24 7.11
C GLY A 79 16.89 -20.47 8.16
N PRO A 80 17.25 -20.42 9.45
CA PRO A 80 16.29 -20.60 10.56
C PRO A 80 15.26 -19.47 10.67
N ALA A 81 15.50 -18.34 10.03
CA ALA A 81 14.60 -17.17 10.02
C ALA A 81 13.59 -17.16 8.86
N TYR A 82 13.41 -18.28 8.16
CA TYR A 82 12.55 -18.39 6.98
C TYR A 82 11.14 -17.85 7.19
N GLU A 83 10.44 -18.38 8.18
CA GLU A 83 9.05 -17.98 8.44
C GLU A 83 8.95 -16.50 8.86
N SER A 84 9.94 -15.98 9.59
CA SER A 84 9.99 -14.55 9.95
C SER A 84 10.14 -13.64 8.72
N TYR A 85 11.01 -13.99 7.77
CA TYR A 85 11.14 -13.23 6.53
C TYR A 85 9.90 -13.32 5.64
N MET A 86 9.26 -14.48 5.59
CA MET A 86 8.00 -14.66 4.87
C MET A 86 6.87 -13.89 5.54
N GLU A 87 6.84 -13.83 6.87
CA GLU A 87 5.89 -13.02 7.62
C GLU A 87 6.01 -11.53 7.31
N VAL A 88 7.24 -10.99 7.38
CA VAL A 88 7.51 -9.59 7.04
C VAL A 88 7.13 -9.30 5.59
N SER A 89 7.50 -10.18 4.65
CA SER A 89 7.17 -10.03 3.23
C SER A 89 5.66 -10.03 2.98
N THR A 90 4.92 -10.86 3.72
CA THR A 90 3.45 -10.92 3.67
C THR A 90 2.83 -9.61 4.15
N LEU A 91 3.29 -9.07 5.30
CA LEU A 91 2.83 -7.79 5.83
C LEU A 91 3.18 -6.62 4.90
N VAL A 92 4.38 -6.63 4.32
CA VAL A 92 4.76 -5.65 3.27
C VAL A 92 3.76 -5.68 2.12
N GLY A 93 3.37 -6.87 1.65
CA GLY A 93 2.38 -7.02 0.59
C GLY A 93 1.00 -6.47 0.96
N ILE A 94 0.53 -6.73 2.17
CA ILE A 94 -0.74 -6.21 2.71
C ILE A 94 -0.71 -4.67 2.75
N TYR A 95 0.33 -4.09 3.35
CA TYR A 95 0.45 -2.64 3.45
C TYR A 95 0.65 -1.94 2.10
N ILE A 96 1.35 -2.56 1.14
CA ILE A 96 1.43 -2.03 -0.24
C ILE A 96 0.04 -1.96 -0.87
N ALA A 97 -0.78 -3.00 -0.74
CA ALA A 97 -2.12 -3.03 -1.32
C ALA A 97 -3.04 -1.98 -0.65
N MET A 98 -2.96 -1.83 0.68
CA MET A 98 -3.67 -0.78 1.41
C MET A 98 -3.22 0.62 0.99
N ALA A 99 -1.91 0.86 0.92
CA ALA A 99 -1.35 2.14 0.49
C ALA A 99 -1.74 2.49 -0.96
N LEU A 100 -1.82 1.50 -1.85
CA LEU A 100 -2.34 1.69 -3.21
C LEU A 100 -3.83 2.06 -3.21
N GLY A 101 -4.63 1.48 -2.32
CA GLY A 101 -6.02 1.88 -2.11
C GLY A 101 -6.15 3.33 -1.64
N LEU A 102 -5.39 3.70 -0.62
CA LEU A 102 -5.35 5.08 -0.13
C LEU A 102 -4.82 6.06 -1.18
N ASN A 103 -3.87 5.64 -1.99
CA ASN A 103 -3.32 6.47 -3.09
C ASN A 103 -4.37 6.82 -4.16
N ILE A 104 -5.42 6.02 -4.34
CA ILE A 104 -6.53 6.41 -5.21
C ILE A 104 -7.27 7.61 -4.61
N VAL A 105 -7.56 7.59 -3.32
CA VAL A 105 -8.29 8.63 -2.61
C VAL A 105 -7.45 9.89 -2.46
N VAL A 106 -6.26 9.77 -1.86
CA VAL A 106 -5.38 10.91 -1.56
C VAL A 106 -4.56 11.32 -2.77
N GLY A 107 -3.94 10.35 -3.44
CA GLY A 107 -2.97 10.61 -4.51
C GLY A 107 -3.61 10.98 -5.84
N LEU A 108 -4.67 10.30 -6.27
CA LEU A 108 -5.32 10.56 -7.56
C LEU A 108 -6.48 11.54 -7.44
N ALA A 109 -7.36 11.40 -6.43
CA ALA A 109 -8.54 12.24 -6.27
C ALA A 109 -8.30 13.48 -5.39
N GLY A 110 -7.20 13.56 -4.65
CA GLY A 110 -6.82 14.69 -3.80
C GLY A 110 -7.67 14.85 -2.54
N LEU A 111 -8.25 13.76 -2.04
CA LEU A 111 -9.13 13.75 -0.88
C LEU A 111 -8.37 13.19 0.32
N LEU A 112 -8.09 14.04 1.32
CA LEU A 112 -7.37 13.59 2.52
C LEU A 112 -8.28 12.70 3.38
N ASP A 113 -7.87 11.45 3.60
CA ASP A 113 -8.58 10.46 4.39
C ASP A 113 -7.70 9.96 5.55
N LEU A 114 -8.12 10.28 6.79
CA LEU A 114 -7.49 9.82 8.02
C LEU A 114 -8.24 8.64 8.69
N GLY A 115 -9.39 8.26 8.14
CA GLY A 115 -10.20 7.14 8.63
C GLY A 115 -10.00 5.85 7.84
N PHE A 116 -9.01 5.77 6.97
CA PHE A 116 -8.84 4.69 6.01
C PHE A 116 -8.75 3.29 6.65
N VAL A 117 -8.19 3.20 7.85
CA VAL A 117 -8.09 1.93 8.60
C VAL A 117 -9.46 1.37 9.02
N ALA A 118 -10.51 2.19 9.06
CA ALA A 118 -11.87 1.71 9.33
C ALA A 118 -12.34 0.69 8.28
N PHE A 119 -12.02 0.90 7.02
CA PHE A 119 -12.36 -0.05 5.94
C PHE A 119 -11.61 -1.36 6.07
N PHE A 120 -10.36 -1.29 6.57
CA PHE A 120 -9.55 -2.45 6.91
C PHE A 120 -10.19 -3.25 8.05
N ALA A 121 -10.65 -2.56 9.12
CA ALA A 121 -11.38 -3.16 10.21
C ALA A 121 -12.68 -3.82 9.72
N VAL A 122 -13.48 -3.13 8.90
CA VAL A 122 -14.71 -3.68 8.32
C VAL A 122 -14.43 -4.99 7.58
N GLY A 123 -13.39 -5.04 6.76
CA GLY A 123 -12.97 -6.26 6.07
C GLY A 123 -12.56 -7.38 7.03
N ALA A 124 -11.72 -7.06 8.03
CA ALA A 124 -11.24 -8.01 9.02
C ALA A 124 -12.38 -8.63 9.84
N TYR A 125 -13.32 -7.81 10.31
CA TYR A 125 -14.49 -8.29 11.04
C TYR A 125 -15.49 -9.03 10.14
N THR A 126 -15.62 -8.68 8.87
CA THR A 126 -16.48 -9.41 7.91
C THR A 126 -16.08 -10.88 7.82
N TYR A 127 -14.79 -11.20 7.81
CA TYR A 127 -14.32 -12.59 7.83
C TYR A 127 -14.26 -13.14 9.26
N GLY A 128 -13.67 -12.40 10.19
CA GLY A 128 -13.38 -12.86 11.55
C GLY A 128 -14.64 -13.32 12.32
N ILE A 129 -15.78 -12.64 12.16
CA ILE A 129 -17.03 -13.02 12.81
C ILE A 129 -17.49 -14.42 12.38
N PHE A 130 -17.46 -14.72 11.08
CA PHE A 130 -17.93 -16.00 10.53
C PHE A 130 -16.87 -17.10 10.60
N ALA A 131 -15.60 -16.74 10.67
CA ALA A 131 -14.50 -17.68 10.84
C ALA A 131 -14.21 -18.04 12.31
N THR A 132 -15.08 -17.56 13.23
CA THR A 132 -15.06 -17.88 14.66
C THR A 132 -16.42 -18.37 15.12
N ASN A 133 -16.54 -18.79 16.38
CA ASN A 133 -17.82 -19.18 16.97
C ASN A 133 -18.79 -18.01 17.23
N GLN A 134 -18.37 -16.76 16.99
CA GLN A 134 -19.21 -15.59 17.29
C GLN A 134 -20.49 -15.53 16.46
N ALA A 135 -20.46 -15.99 15.22
CA ALA A 135 -21.63 -16.03 14.37
C ALA A 135 -22.76 -16.91 14.93
N ALA A 136 -22.45 -17.93 15.73
CA ALA A 136 -23.44 -18.77 16.39
C ALA A 136 -24.33 -18.00 17.40
N ASN A 137 -23.87 -16.85 17.91
CA ASN A 137 -24.63 -16.05 18.88
C ASN A 137 -25.86 -15.34 18.25
N PHE A 138 -25.83 -15.10 16.94
CA PHE A 138 -26.90 -14.35 16.26
C PHE A 138 -27.43 -15.05 15.00
N MET A 139 -26.74 -16.07 14.48
CA MET A 139 -27.22 -16.90 13.37
C MET A 139 -27.49 -18.32 13.84
N PRO A 140 -28.77 -18.72 13.94
CA PRO A 140 -29.15 -20.07 14.40
C PRO A 140 -28.93 -21.15 13.32
N PHE A 141 -28.58 -20.74 12.09
CA PHE A 141 -28.41 -21.65 10.95
C PHE A 141 -26.94 -21.80 10.57
N GLY A 142 -26.44 -23.00 10.47
CA GLY A 142 -25.09 -23.32 10.05
C GLY A 142 -24.20 -23.84 11.19
N THR A 143 -23.08 -24.41 10.80
CA THR A 143 -22.01 -24.86 11.72
C THR A 143 -20.90 -23.83 11.72
N TYR A 144 -20.60 -23.22 12.88
CA TYR A 144 -19.53 -22.26 13.04
C TYR A 144 -18.41 -22.84 13.91
N PRO A 145 -17.15 -22.48 13.65
CA PRO A 145 -16.63 -21.60 12.58
C PRO A 145 -16.83 -22.17 11.18
N LEU A 146 -16.99 -21.30 10.18
CA LEU A 146 -17.05 -21.74 8.78
C LEU A 146 -15.71 -22.36 8.35
N SER A 147 -15.78 -23.27 7.36
CA SER A 147 -14.59 -23.90 6.78
C SER A 147 -13.64 -22.87 6.17
N GLY A 148 -12.33 -23.16 6.19
CA GLY A 148 -11.30 -22.27 5.62
C GLY A 148 -11.49 -21.97 4.12
N GLU A 149 -12.26 -22.77 3.38
CA GLU A 149 -12.61 -22.53 1.98
C GLU A 149 -13.50 -21.29 1.81
N SER A 150 -14.30 -20.94 2.82
CA SER A 150 -15.12 -19.73 2.81
C SER A 150 -14.31 -18.43 2.70
N PHE A 151 -13.03 -18.45 3.04
CA PHE A 151 -12.12 -17.32 2.93
C PHE A 151 -12.15 -16.65 1.54
N TRP A 152 -12.17 -17.47 0.48
CA TRP A 152 -12.17 -16.96 -0.90
C TRP A 152 -13.43 -16.16 -1.24
N PHE A 153 -14.57 -16.59 -0.70
CA PHE A 153 -15.83 -15.83 -0.78
C PHE A 153 -15.72 -14.52 0.02
N PHE A 154 -15.17 -14.58 1.23
CA PHE A 154 -15.05 -13.40 2.09
C PHE A 154 -14.07 -12.36 1.59
N ILE A 155 -13.07 -12.69 0.77
CA ILE A 155 -12.24 -11.70 0.06
C ILE A 155 -13.14 -10.78 -0.79
N ILE A 156 -14.07 -11.36 -1.54
CA ILE A 156 -14.99 -10.59 -2.40
C ILE A 156 -16.03 -9.86 -1.54
N ALA A 157 -16.58 -10.54 -0.54
CA ALA A 157 -17.55 -9.94 0.37
C ALA A 157 -16.96 -8.75 1.16
N GLY A 158 -15.76 -8.91 1.72
CA GLY A 158 -15.04 -7.83 2.42
C GLY A 158 -14.73 -6.64 1.50
N CYS A 159 -14.35 -6.91 0.25
CA CYS A 159 -14.17 -5.88 -0.78
C CYS A 159 -15.47 -5.09 -1.01
N LEU A 160 -16.61 -5.75 -1.20
CA LEU A 160 -17.89 -5.12 -1.48
C LEU A 160 -18.47 -4.40 -0.27
N ILE A 161 -18.39 -5.00 0.92
CA ILE A 161 -18.89 -4.40 2.16
C ILE A 161 -18.06 -3.15 2.50
N ALA A 162 -16.74 -3.22 2.41
CA ALA A 162 -15.90 -2.05 2.61
C ALA A 162 -16.16 -0.96 1.56
N ALA A 163 -16.41 -1.31 0.29
CA ALA A 163 -16.82 -0.35 -0.73
C ALA A 163 -18.13 0.37 -0.37
N LEU A 164 -19.11 -0.37 0.18
CA LEU A 164 -20.37 0.20 0.68
C LEU A 164 -20.09 1.21 1.82
N PHE A 165 -19.26 0.85 2.79
CA PHE A 165 -18.85 1.76 3.86
C PHE A 165 -18.08 2.97 3.32
N GLY A 166 -17.27 2.80 2.26
CA GLY A 166 -16.61 3.90 1.55
C GLY A 166 -17.61 4.88 0.91
N VAL A 167 -18.71 4.38 0.34
CA VAL A 167 -19.81 5.22 -0.16
C VAL A 167 -20.54 5.91 0.99
N LEU A 168 -20.85 5.20 2.07
CA LEU A 168 -21.52 5.75 3.25
C LEU A 168 -20.71 6.90 3.88
N LEU A 169 -19.41 6.74 4.03
CA LEU A 169 -18.50 7.81 4.47
C LEU A 169 -18.44 8.94 3.45
N GLY A 170 -18.37 8.61 2.16
CA GLY A 170 -18.26 9.60 1.10
C GLY A 170 -19.44 10.59 1.07
N ILE A 171 -20.65 10.19 1.42
CA ILE A 171 -21.86 11.05 1.38
C ILE A 171 -21.71 12.29 2.27
N PRO A 172 -21.41 12.21 3.58
CA PRO A 172 -21.18 13.39 4.42
C PRO A 172 -19.92 14.18 4.00
N VAL A 173 -18.89 13.48 3.58
CA VAL A 173 -17.61 14.02 3.15
C VAL A 173 -17.74 14.98 1.94
N LEU A 174 -18.69 14.72 1.05
CA LEU A 174 -18.93 15.56 -0.13
C LEU A 174 -19.37 17.01 0.21
N ARG A 175 -19.92 17.23 1.41
CA ARG A 175 -20.37 18.54 1.88
C ARG A 175 -19.24 19.37 2.50
N VAL A 176 -18.08 18.75 2.69
CA VAL A 176 -16.95 19.33 3.43
C VAL A 176 -15.75 19.49 2.50
N LYS A 177 -14.95 20.54 2.69
CA LYS A 177 -13.78 20.83 1.86
C LYS A 177 -12.53 21.02 2.72
N GLY A 178 -11.37 20.76 2.11
CA GLY A 178 -10.05 21.00 2.74
C GLY A 178 -9.85 20.18 4.02
N ASP A 179 -9.32 20.80 5.06
CA ASP A 179 -8.91 20.13 6.30
C ASP A 179 -10.08 19.56 7.10
N TYR A 180 -11.29 20.11 6.96
CA TYR A 180 -12.49 19.58 7.57
C TYR A 180 -12.84 18.17 7.07
N LEU A 181 -12.44 17.83 5.84
CA LEU A 181 -12.58 16.49 5.28
C LEU A 181 -11.79 15.48 6.12
N ALA A 182 -10.55 15.78 6.46
CA ALA A 182 -9.71 14.94 7.30
C ALA A 182 -10.30 14.71 8.69
N ILE A 183 -10.93 15.72 9.29
CA ILE A 183 -11.58 15.61 10.60
C ILE A 183 -12.80 14.68 10.53
N VAL A 184 -13.61 14.76 9.49
CA VAL A 184 -14.80 13.90 9.31
C VAL A 184 -14.38 12.45 9.09
N THR A 185 -13.36 12.19 8.26
CA THR A 185 -12.88 10.84 8.02
C THR A 185 -12.22 10.23 9.27
N LEU A 186 -11.48 11.03 10.04
CA LEU A 186 -10.94 10.63 11.35
C LEU A 186 -12.06 10.22 12.30
N GLY A 187 -13.09 11.08 12.44
CA GLY A 187 -14.26 10.79 13.28
C GLY A 187 -14.95 9.49 12.88
N PHE A 188 -15.10 9.23 11.59
CA PHE A 188 -15.63 7.98 11.08
C PHE A 188 -14.79 6.78 11.47
N GLY A 189 -13.45 6.88 11.36
CA GLY A 189 -12.52 5.84 11.78
C GLY A 189 -12.70 5.45 13.24
N GLU A 190 -12.76 6.45 14.11
CA GLU A 190 -12.99 6.25 15.54
C GLU A 190 -14.40 5.71 15.86
N ILE A 191 -15.43 6.16 15.15
CA ILE A 191 -16.79 5.62 15.29
C ILE A 191 -16.81 4.11 14.98
N ILE A 192 -16.23 3.70 13.86
CA ILE A 192 -16.18 2.27 13.48
C ILE A 192 -15.42 1.46 14.52
N ARG A 193 -14.28 1.96 15.04
CA ARG A 193 -13.52 1.31 16.10
C ARG A 193 -14.32 1.16 17.38
N ILE A 194 -15.02 2.23 17.80
CA ILE A 194 -15.89 2.22 19.00
C ILE A 194 -17.07 1.28 18.82
N VAL A 195 -17.67 1.25 17.62
CA VAL A 195 -18.77 0.32 17.30
C VAL A 195 -18.29 -1.12 17.48
N PHE A 196 -17.18 -1.51 16.85
CA PHE A 196 -16.66 -2.87 16.99
C PHE A 196 -16.23 -3.21 18.42
N ASN A 197 -15.80 -2.22 19.21
CA ASN A 197 -15.45 -2.40 20.62
C ASN A 197 -16.66 -2.61 21.54
N ASN A 198 -17.85 -2.17 21.14
CA ASN A 198 -19.07 -2.23 21.96
C ASN A 198 -20.17 -3.12 21.37
N LEU A 199 -19.89 -3.85 20.29
CA LEU A 199 -20.85 -4.73 19.63
C LEU A 199 -20.88 -6.13 20.33
N ASP A 200 -20.68 -6.15 21.65
CA ASP A 200 -20.82 -7.32 22.53
C ASP A 200 -22.19 -7.37 23.20
N LYS A 201 -22.96 -6.25 23.19
CA LYS A 201 -24.28 -6.12 23.80
C LYS A 201 -25.27 -5.44 22.84
N PRO A 202 -26.55 -5.83 22.80
CA PRO A 202 -27.24 -6.91 23.56
C PRO A 202 -26.91 -8.31 23.04
N ILE A 203 -26.36 -8.43 21.82
CA ILE A 203 -25.95 -9.70 21.19
C ILE A 203 -24.45 -9.62 20.97
N ASN A 204 -23.72 -10.63 21.42
CA ASN A 204 -22.27 -10.66 21.26
C ASN A 204 -21.88 -11.02 19.82
N ILE A 205 -21.56 -10.01 19.00
CA ILE A 205 -21.17 -10.16 17.60
C ILE A 205 -19.64 -10.12 17.44
N THR A 206 -18.96 -9.16 18.10
CA THR A 206 -17.51 -8.91 17.93
C THR A 206 -16.66 -9.34 19.11
N ASN A 207 -17.28 -9.79 20.20
CA ASN A 207 -16.65 -10.03 21.50
C ASN A 207 -16.03 -8.75 22.12
N GLY A 208 -16.40 -7.58 21.62
CA GLY A 208 -16.00 -6.28 22.15
C GLY A 208 -14.49 -6.10 22.24
N ALA A 209 -14.03 -5.59 23.38
CA ALA A 209 -12.62 -5.36 23.64
C ALA A 209 -11.77 -6.64 23.72
N MET A 210 -12.37 -7.81 23.94
CA MET A 210 -11.65 -9.09 23.97
C MET A 210 -11.23 -9.57 22.60
N GLY A 211 -11.87 -9.06 21.53
CA GLY A 211 -11.59 -9.43 20.16
C GLY A 211 -11.99 -10.84 19.76
N LEU A 212 -11.78 -11.16 18.52
CA LEU A 212 -12.06 -12.46 17.90
C LEU A 212 -10.80 -13.30 17.92
N SER A 213 -10.80 -14.41 18.67
CA SER A 213 -9.68 -15.34 18.74
C SER A 213 -9.96 -16.61 17.94
N SER A 214 -8.90 -17.28 17.52
CA SER A 214 -8.97 -18.57 16.81
C SER A 214 -9.75 -18.46 15.49
N VAL A 215 -9.48 -17.39 14.72
CA VAL A 215 -10.00 -17.25 13.35
C VAL A 215 -9.51 -18.41 12.51
N THR A 216 -10.44 -19.10 11.84
CA THR A 216 -10.12 -20.27 11.00
C THR A 216 -9.15 -19.87 9.89
N PRO A 217 -8.00 -20.55 9.72
CA PRO A 217 -7.09 -20.29 8.62
C PRO A 217 -7.72 -20.66 7.28
N PRO A 218 -7.36 -19.98 6.18
CA PRO A 218 -7.87 -20.31 4.86
C PRO A 218 -7.41 -21.70 4.42
N SER A 219 -8.23 -22.38 3.63
CA SER A 219 -7.89 -23.65 3.02
C SER A 219 -8.07 -23.63 1.50
N ILE A 220 -7.26 -24.43 0.80
CA ILE A 220 -7.34 -24.71 -0.63
C ILE A 220 -7.39 -26.21 -0.81
N PHE A 221 -8.47 -26.73 -1.39
CA PHE A 221 -8.65 -28.18 -1.61
C PHE A 221 -8.37 -29.03 -0.36
N GLY A 222 -8.82 -28.55 0.82
CA GLY A 222 -8.65 -29.28 2.08
C GLY A 222 -7.28 -29.10 2.76
N ILE A 223 -6.35 -28.36 2.17
CA ILE A 223 -5.05 -28.03 2.77
C ILE A 223 -5.17 -26.69 3.49
N ASN A 224 -4.99 -26.67 4.81
CA ASN A 224 -5.01 -25.44 5.60
C ASN A 224 -3.71 -24.64 5.39
N LEU A 225 -3.86 -23.37 5.08
CA LEU A 225 -2.74 -22.42 4.97
C LEU A 225 -2.46 -21.85 6.37
N VAL A 226 -1.50 -22.39 7.07
CA VAL A 226 -1.15 -22.01 8.45
C VAL A 226 0.17 -21.26 8.50
N TYR A 227 1.12 -21.62 7.65
CA TYR A 227 2.46 -21.05 7.68
C TYR A 227 2.54 -19.70 6.97
N PRO A 228 3.33 -18.72 7.49
CA PRO A 228 3.56 -17.43 6.83
C PRO A 228 4.04 -17.55 5.38
N SER A 229 4.85 -18.55 5.07
CA SER A 229 5.30 -18.87 3.71
C SER A 229 4.18 -19.18 2.73
N GLN A 230 3.10 -19.81 3.18
CA GLN A 230 1.92 -20.10 2.36
C GLN A 230 1.09 -18.84 2.13
N PHE A 231 0.87 -18.05 3.19
CA PHE A 231 0.20 -16.74 3.08
C PHE A 231 0.91 -15.77 2.15
N TYR A 232 2.24 -15.82 2.11
CA TYR A 232 3.04 -14.99 1.22
C TYR A 232 2.61 -15.11 -0.25
N TYR A 233 2.40 -16.34 -0.74
CA TYR A 233 1.96 -16.55 -2.12
C TYR A 233 0.53 -16.05 -2.37
N VAL A 234 -0.36 -16.23 -1.41
CA VAL A 234 -1.73 -15.70 -1.50
C VAL A 234 -1.71 -14.18 -1.60
N VAL A 235 -0.98 -13.51 -0.70
CA VAL A 235 -0.86 -12.05 -0.71
C VAL A 235 -0.17 -11.55 -1.99
N LEU A 236 0.83 -12.26 -2.49
CA LEU A 236 1.53 -11.90 -3.72
C LEU A 236 0.60 -11.93 -4.94
N VAL A 237 -0.26 -12.93 -5.06
CA VAL A 237 -1.28 -13.03 -6.13
C VAL A 237 -2.29 -11.87 -6.02
N ILE A 238 -2.81 -11.63 -4.81
CA ILE A 238 -3.77 -10.55 -4.58
C ILE A 238 -3.11 -9.19 -4.85
N LEU A 239 -1.88 -8.96 -4.39
CA LEU A 239 -1.12 -7.74 -4.64
C LEU A 239 -0.90 -7.50 -6.14
N ALA A 240 -0.54 -8.54 -6.89
CA ALA A 240 -0.39 -8.43 -8.35
C ALA A 240 -1.70 -8.02 -9.03
N ALA A 241 -2.84 -8.59 -8.58
CA ALA A 241 -4.17 -8.20 -9.06
C ALA A 241 -4.49 -6.73 -8.69
N VAL A 242 -4.23 -6.30 -7.45
CA VAL A 242 -4.41 -4.90 -7.01
C VAL A 242 -3.58 -3.94 -7.85
N ILE A 243 -2.28 -4.22 -8.05
CA ILE A 243 -1.41 -3.38 -8.87
C ILE A 243 -1.92 -3.29 -10.31
N PHE A 244 -2.37 -4.40 -10.88
CA PHE A 244 -2.95 -4.42 -12.23
C PHE A 244 -4.20 -3.55 -12.31
N ILE A 245 -5.13 -3.69 -11.37
CA ILE A 245 -6.39 -2.94 -11.31
C ILE A 245 -6.12 -1.46 -11.11
N VAL A 246 -5.26 -1.07 -10.14
CA VAL A 246 -4.92 0.33 -9.87
C VAL A 246 -4.29 1.00 -11.09
N ARG A 247 -3.37 0.33 -11.77
CA ARG A 247 -2.81 0.85 -13.04
C ARG A 247 -3.86 1.03 -14.12
N ARG A 248 -4.81 0.09 -14.22
CA ARG A 248 -5.90 0.20 -15.18
C ARG A 248 -6.78 1.42 -14.88
N PHE A 249 -7.07 1.67 -13.60
CA PHE A 249 -7.80 2.86 -13.19
C PHE A 249 -7.02 4.15 -13.47
N GLU A 250 -5.72 4.19 -13.17
CA GLU A 250 -4.89 5.37 -13.37
C GLU A 250 -4.93 5.90 -14.81
N TYR A 251 -4.95 5.00 -15.81
CA TYR A 251 -5.01 5.36 -17.24
C TYR A 251 -6.42 5.39 -17.82
N SER A 252 -7.46 5.08 -17.03
CA SER A 252 -8.86 5.08 -17.45
C SER A 252 -9.46 6.48 -17.54
N LYS A 253 -10.69 6.58 -18.09
CA LYS A 253 -11.47 7.83 -18.04
C LYS A 253 -11.72 8.28 -16.59
N VAL A 254 -11.98 7.33 -15.69
CA VAL A 254 -12.22 7.59 -14.27
C VAL A 254 -10.97 8.19 -13.60
N GLY A 255 -9.80 7.61 -13.84
CA GLY A 255 -8.54 8.13 -13.28
C GLY A 255 -8.20 9.53 -13.77
N ARG A 256 -8.49 9.83 -15.04
CA ARG A 256 -8.36 11.21 -15.57
C ARG A 256 -9.33 12.18 -14.89
N SER A 257 -10.57 11.75 -14.64
CA SER A 257 -11.53 12.57 -13.88
C SER A 257 -11.08 12.83 -12.46
N TRP A 258 -10.49 11.85 -11.76
CA TRP A 258 -9.90 12.07 -10.44
C TRP A 258 -8.79 13.10 -10.47
N LYS A 259 -7.82 12.98 -11.39
CA LYS A 259 -6.73 13.96 -11.56
C LYS A 259 -7.25 15.36 -11.83
N ALA A 260 -8.27 15.49 -12.69
CA ALA A 260 -8.90 16.78 -12.98
C ALA A 260 -9.58 17.41 -11.75
N VAL A 261 -10.30 16.60 -10.95
CA VAL A 261 -10.93 17.05 -9.70
C VAL A 261 -9.87 17.47 -8.67
N ARG A 262 -8.76 16.75 -8.58
CA ARG A 262 -7.64 17.09 -7.70
C ARG A 262 -7.00 18.44 -8.05
N GLU A 263 -6.81 18.73 -9.33
CA GLU A 263 -6.19 19.97 -9.78
C GLU A 263 -7.13 21.19 -9.57
N ASN A 264 -8.39 21.08 -10.01
CA ASN A 264 -9.38 22.15 -9.79
C ASN A 264 -10.81 21.61 -9.93
N GLU A 265 -11.56 21.59 -8.81
CA GLU A 265 -12.93 21.08 -8.78
C GLU A 265 -13.88 21.89 -9.65
N ILE A 266 -13.73 23.24 -9.68
CA ILE A 266 -14.62 24.15 -10.44
C ILE A 266 -14.40 23.95 -11.95
N ALA A 267 -13.15 23.90 -12.38
CA ALA A 267 -12.82 23.66 -13.77
C ALA A 267 -13.27 22.26 -14.23
N ALA A 268 -13.07 21.22 -13.40
CA ALA A 268 -13.52 19.88 -13.68
C ALA A 268 -15.05 19.81 -13.86
N GLN A 269 -15.80 20.51 -13.01
CA GLN A 269 -17.27 20.61 -13.11
C GLN A 269 -17.70 21.33 -14.37
N ALA A 270 -17.04 22.42 -14.74
CA ALA A 270 -17.31 23.16 -15.98
C ALA A 270 -17.08 22.29 -17.23
N MET A 271 -16.12 21.34 -17.16
CA MET A 271 -15.86 20.36 -18.22
C MET A 271 -16.81 19.15 -18.20
N GLY A 272 -17.89 19.19 -17.39
CA GLY A 272 -18.91 18.16 -17.34
C GLY A 272 -18.61 16.98 -16.41
N ILE A 273 -17.58 17.06 -15.55
CA ILE A 273 -17.27 16.00 -14.58
C ILE A 273 -18.22 16.09 -13.39
N HIS A 274 -18.94 15.03 -13.10
CA HIS A 274 -19.82 14.92 -11.93
C HIS A 274 -19.00 14.71 -10.64
N LEU A 275 -18.71 15.78 -9.89
CA LEU A 275 -17.86 15.75 -8.69
C LEU A 275 -18.28 14.70 -7.67
N VAL A 276 -19.61 14.64 -7.36
CA VAL A 276 -20.16 13.70 -6.38
C VAL A 276 -19.84 12.25 -6.74
N ARG A 277 -20.20 11.84 -7.95
CA ARG A 277 -19.97 10.47 -8.43
C ARG A 277 -18.48 10.13 -8.47
N THR A 278 -17.66 11.08 -8.92
CA THR A 278 -16.21 10.91 -9.06
C THR A 278 -15.55 10.72 -7.69
N LYS A 279 -15.90 11.53 -6.68
CA LYS A 279 -15.38 11.41 -5.32
C LYS A 279 -15.86 10.13 -4.62
N LEU A 280 -17.17 9.82 -4.70
CA LEU A 280 -17.73 8.58 -4.13
C LEU A 280 -17.06 7.33 -4.70
N LEU A 281 -16.80 7.32 -6.00
CA LEU A 281 -16.13 6.19 -6.64
C LEU A 281 -14.68 6.03 -6.15
N ALA A 282 -13.97 7.13 -5.87
CA ALA A 282 -12.62 7.07 -5.29
C ALA A 282 -12.65 6.44 -3.89
N PHE A 283 -13.56 6.87 -3.02
CA PHE A 283 -13.75 6.28 -1.69
C PHE A 283 -14.15 4.80 -1.76
N ALA A 284 -15.11 4.45 -2.62
CA ALA A 284 -15.58 3.07 -2.76
C ALA A 284 -14.45 2.13 -3.20
N ILE A 285 -13.66 2.51 -4.22
CA ILE A 285 -12.58 1.67 -4.73
C ILE A 285 -11.40 1.64 -3.75
N GLY A 286 -11.04 2.77 -3.14
CA GLY A 286 -10.00 2.80 -2.10
C GLY A 286 -10.36 1.90 -0.91
N ALA A 287 -11.58 2.04 -0.39
CA ALA A 287 -12.12 1.23 0.69
C ALA A 287 -12.17 -0.27 0.34
N SER A 288 -12.52 -0.62 -0.90
CA SER A 288 -12.61 -2.01 -1.34
C SER A 288 -11.27 -2.75 -1.24
N PHE A 289 -10.15 -2.10 -1.61
CA PHE A 289 -8.82 -2.70 -1.45
C PHE A 289 -8.43 -2.83 0.02
N SER A 290 -8.77 -1.84 0.85
CA SER A 290 -8.54 -1.90 2.29
C SER A 290 -9.30 -3.05 2.94
N GLY A 291 -10.61 -3.18 2.64
CA GLY A 291 -11.45 -4.26 3.17
C GLY A 291 -10.99 -5.64 2.73
N MET A 292 -10.60 -5.79 1.47
CA MET A 292 -10.03 -7.05 0.96
C MET A 292 -8.78 -7.45 1.76
N MET A 293 -7.88 -6.50 2.03
CA MET A 293 -6.68 -6.76 2.85
C MET A 293 -7.04 -7.00 4.32
N GLY A 294 -8.12 -6.43 4.83
CA GLY A 294 -8.66 -6.73 6.15
C GLY A 294 -9.02 -8.20 6.34
N VAL A 295 -9.69 -8.80 5.35
CA VAL A 295 -9.98 -10.25 5.34
C VAL A 295 -8.69 -11.07 5.39
N VAL A 296 -7.71 -10.71 4.56
CA VAL A 296 -6.42 -11.41 4.51
C VAL A 296 -5.65 -11.28 5.83
N PHE A 297 -5.68 -10.10 6.43
CA PHE A 297 -5.04 -9.83 7.72
C PHE A 297 -5.68 -10.66 8.84
N ALA A 298 -7.01 -10.68 8.93
CA ALA A 298 -7.74 -11.46 9.93
C ALA A 298 -7.41 -12.96 9.84
N ALA A 299 -7.38 -13.49 8.63
CA ALA A 299 -7.04 -14.87 8.37
C ALA A 299 -5.59 -15.21 8.73
N LYS A 300 -4.64 -14.27 8.47
CA LYS A 300 -3.22 -14.44 8.79
C LYS A 300 -2.94 -14.31 10.28
N GLN A 301 -3.51 -13.31 10.96
CA GLN A 301 -3.24 -13.05 12.38
C GLN A 301 -3.95 -14.02 13.32
N THR A 302 -5.02 -14.68 12.86
CA THR A 302 -5.88 -15.57 13.67
C THR A 302 -6.49 -14.91 14.91
N PHE A 303 -6.23 -13.63 15.12
CA PHE A 303 -6.75 -12.79 16.18
C PHE A 303 -7.06 -11.39 15.63
N VAL A 304 -8.25 -10.88 15.92
CA VAL A 304 -8.72 -9.56 15.47
C VAL A 304 -9.31 -8.82 16.66
N ASP A 305 -8.72 -7.69 16.99
CA ASP A 305 -9.20 -6.82 18.06
C ASP A 305 -9.41 -5.37 17.57
N PRO A 306 -10.29 -4.59 18.21
CA PRO A 306 -10.54 -3.20 17.80
C PRO A 306 -9.33 -2.28 18.00
N THR A 307 -8.38 -2.64 18.89
CA THR A 307 -7.19 -1.82 19.19
C THR A 307 -6.15 -1.87 18.08
N SER A 308 -6.23 -2.85 17.18
CA SER A 308 -5.39 -2.94 15.98
C SER A 308 -5.75 -1.88 14.93
N PHE A 309 -6.96 -1.26 15.01
CA PHE A 309 -7.48 -0.35 13.99
C PHE A 309 -7.55 1.09 14.49
N THR A 310 -6.42 1.63 14.91
CA THR A 310 -6.31 2.98 15.49
C THR A 310 -6.03 4.04 14.41
N LEU A 311 -6.27 5.31 14.77
CA LEU A 311 -5.86 6.47 13.97
C LEU A 311 -4.37 6.43 13.60
N LEU A 312 -3.51 5.95 14.52
CA LEU A 312 -2.07 5.87 14.28
C LEU A 312 -1.74 4.95 13.10
N GLU A 313 -2.50 3.89 12.92
CA GLU A 313 -2.35 2.99 11.77
C GLU A 313 -2.75 3.68 10.46
N SER A 314 -3.85 4.46 10.47
CA SER A 314 -4.22 5.30 9.31
C SER A 314 -3.14 6.30 8.95
N ILE A 315 -2.54 6.96 9.96
CA ILE A 315 -1.42 7.89 9.75
C ILE A 315 -0.21 7.15 9.16
N THR A 316 0.10 5.94 9.65
CA THR A 316 1.22 5.14 9.13
C THR A 316 1.02 4.83 7.64
N ILE A 317 -0.18 4.42 7.22
CA ILE A 317 -0.49 4.17 5.81
C ILE A 317 -0.41 5.46 4.99
N LEU A 318 -0.86 6.59 5.55
CA LEU A 318 -0.74 7.89 4.89
C LEU A 318 0.74 8.29 4.70
N VAL A 319 1.58 8.07 5.70
CA VAL A 319 3.05 8.28 5.61
C VAL A 319 3.65 7.45 4.48
N MET A 320 3.23 6.18 4.32
CA MET A 320 3.67 5.32 3.22
C MET A 320 3.36 5.95 1.86
N VAL A 321 2.18 6.52 1.69
CA VAL A 321 1.74 7.15 0.44
C VAL A 321 2.49 8.47 0.18
N ILE A 322 2.62 9.32 1.20
CA ILE A 322 3.30 10.63 1.09
C ILE A 322 4.79 10.41 0.82
N LEU A 323 5.45 9.57 1.61
CA LEU A 323 6.87 9.26 1.48
C LEU A 323 7.17 8.60 0.13
N GLY A 324 6.30 7.73 -0.35
CA GLY A 324 6.41 7.10 -1.65
C GLY A 324 6.28 8.09 -2.81
N GLY A 325 5.37 9.02 -2.69
CA GLY A 325 4.99 10.02 -3.70
C GLY A 325 3.54 9.87 -4.13
N MET A 326 2.71 10.80 -3.67
CA MET A 326 1.26 10.82 -3.94
C MET A 326 0.96 10.80 -5.44
N GLY A 327 0.07 9.90 -5.88
CA GLY A 327 -0.31 9.74 -7.27
C GLY A 327 0.64 8.88 -8.11
N SER A 328 1.75 8.38 -7.53
CA SER A 328 2.70 7.50 -8.21
C SER A 328 2.55 6.06 -7.74
N VAL A 329 2.06 5.15 -8.57
CA VAL A 329 1.94 3.71 -8.22
C VAL A 329 3.30 3.11 -7.80
N PRO A 330 4.40 3.25 -8.58
CA PRO A 330 5.69 2.70 -8.16
C PRO A 330 6.26 3.40 -6.92
N GLY A 331 5.97 4.70 -6.75
CA GLY A 331 6.37 5.45 -5.56
C GLY A 331 5.72 4.89 -4.31
N VAL A 332 4.41 4.70 -4.33
CA VAL A 332 3.66 4.19 -3.18
C VAL A 332 4.05 2.75 -2.83
N ILE A 333 4.30 1.89 -3.81
CA ILE A 333 4.84 0.54 -3.57
C ILE A 333 6.16 0.62 -2.79
N LEU A 334 7.06 1.49 -3.23
CA LEU A 334 8.36 1.67 -2.58
C LEU A 334 8.22 2.29 -1.19
N GLY A 335 7.38 3.33 -1.04
CA GLY A 335 7.13 3.97 0.26
C GLY A 335 6.54 3.02 1.28
N ALA A 336 5.53 2.23 0.90
CA ALA A 336 4.93 1.22 1.76
C ALA A 336 5.94 0.13 2.14
N ALA A 337 6.72 -0.37 1.19
CA ALA A 337 7.75 -1.36 1.48
C ALA A 337 8.81 -0.81 2.46
N VAL A 338 9.34 0.39 2.21
CA VAL A 338 10.36 1.01 3.07
C VAL A 338 9.84 1.24 4.49
N VAL A 339 8.65 1.83 4.64
CA VAL A 339 8.09 2.12 5.97
C VAL A 339 7.78 0.83 6.73
N THR A 340 7.19 -0.18 6.08
CA THR A 340 6.85 -1.45 6.72
C THR A 340 8.11 -2.20 7.15
N ILE A 341 9.12 -2.29 6.29
CA ILE A 341 10.37 -2.97 6.59
C ILE A 341 11.13 -2.22 7.69
N LEU A 342 11.19 -0.88 7.63
CA LEU A 342 11.80 -0.07 8.67
C LEU A 342 11.14 -0.34 10.03
N ASN A 343 9.81 -0.42 10.07
CA ASN A 343 9.05 -0.67 11.28
C ASN A 343 9.27 -2.09 11.84
N LEU A 344 9.04 -3.10 11.01
CA LEU A 344 8.98 -4.50 11.47
C LEU A 344 10.36 -5.14 11.64
N GLN A 345 11.33 -4.72 10.86
CA GLN A 345 12.63 -5.37 10.81
C GLN A 345 13.76 -4.48 11.35
N VAL A 346 13.91 -3.27 10.80
CA VAL A 346 15.07 -2.43 11.12
C VAL A 346 15.02 -1.88 12.54
N LEU A 347 13.88 -1.34 12.95
CA LEU A 347 13.74 -0.79 14.31
C LEU A 347 13.80 -1.87 15.40
N THR A 348 13.28 -3.06 15.10
CA THR A 348 13.35 -4.21 16.01
C THR A 348 14.80 -4.68 16.17
N GLU A 349 15.51 -4.88 15.09
CA GLU A 349 16.91 -5.32 15.11
C GLU A 349 17.84 -4.29 15.76
N LEU A 350 17.59 -2.99 15.50
CA LEU A 350 18.29 -1.91 16.20
C LEU A 350 18.03 -1.95 17.71
N THR A 351 16.83 -2.24 18.11
CA THR A 351 16.48 -2.37 19.53
C THR A 351 17.21 -3.54 20.18
N ASP A 352 17.23 -4.69 19.51
CA ASP A 352 17.96 -5.88 19.98
C ASP A 352 19.46 -5.61 20.08
N TRP A 353 20.04 -4.91 19.11
CA TRP A 353 21.44 -4.51 19.13
C TRP A 353 21.75 -3.55 20.30
N PHE A 354 20.90 -2.55 20.55
CA PHE A 354 21.06 -1.66 21.70
C PHE A 354 20.90 -2.39 23.03
N ASN A 355 19.97 -3.34 23.14
CA ASN A 355 19.80 -4.17 24.33
C ASN A 355 21.06 -5.02 24.60
N GLN A 356 21.68 -5.60 23.57
CA GLN A 356 22.93 -6.35 23.71
C GLN A 356 24.09 -5.45 24.18
N LEU A 357 24.21 -4.22 23.66
CA LEU A 357 25.21 -3.24 24.12
C LEU A 357 25.00 -2.84 25.59
N SER A 358 23.74 -2.71 26.00
CA SER A 358 23.38 -2.43 27.39
C SER A 358 23.74 -3.60 28.33
N LEU A 359 23.45 -4.84 27.92
CA LEU A 359 23.82 -6.05 28.68
C LEU A 359 25.33 -6.22 28.82
N ASN A 360 26.09 -5.80 27.79
CA ASN A 360 27.56 -5.83 27.82
C ASN A 360 28.19 -4.66 28.62
N GLY A 361 27.37 -3.80 29.25
CA GLY A 361 27.83 -2.68 30.08
C GLY A 361 28.46 -1.52 29.31
N VAL A 362 28.33 -1.49 27.96
CA VAL A 362 28.94 -0.45 27.11
C VAL A 362 28.13 0.84 27.15
N ILE A 363 26.80 0.75 27.13
CA ILE A 363 25.88 1.89 27.14
C ILE A 363 24.64 1.52 27.94
N SER A 364 24.24 2.36 28.92
CA SER A 364 22.96 2.22 29.61
C SER A 364 21.93 3.12 28.96
N ILE A 365 21.07 2.55 28.10
CA ILE A 365 19.98 3.29 27.48
C ILE A 365 18.70 2.95 28.23
N PRO A 366 17.94 3.98 28.71
CA PRO A 366 16.63 3.74 29.28
C PRO A 366 15.71 3.04 28.25
N ASP A 367 14.96 2.03 28.69
CA ASP A 367 14.04 1.26 27.84
C ASP A 367 13.02 2.12 27.08
N ALA A 368 12.68 3.30 27.62
CA ALA A 368 11.83 4.29 26.95
C ALA A 368 12.43 4.88 25.65
N LEU A 369 13.76 4.88 25.52
CA LEU A 369 14.50 5.39 24.35
C LEU A 369 14.86 4.30 23.34
N SER A 370 14.33 3.09 23.50
CA SER A 370 14.55 2.01 22.53
C SER A 370 13.95 2.39 21.16
N PRO A 371 14.65 2.10 20.04
CA PRO A 371 14.20 2.49 18.69
C PRO A 371 12.79 2.02 18.34
N ALA A 372 12.40 0.83 18.77
CA ALA A 372 11.05 0.31 18.55
C ALA A 372 9.97 1.13 19.27
N LYS A 373 10.22 1.60 20.51
CA LYS A 373 9.29 2.47 21.24
C LYS A 373 9.25 3.88 20.69
N MET A 374 10.35 4.37 20.10
CA MET A 374 10.45 5.66 19.46
C MET A 374 9.94 5.68 18.00
N GLN A 375 9.38 4.59 17.50
CA GLN A 375 8.87 4.42 16.13
C GLN A 375 8.05 5.62 15.66
N ARG A 376 7.10 6.09 16.47
CA ARG A 376 6.21 7.22 16.11
C ARG A 376 6.97 8.53 15.93
N PHE A 377 7.96 8.77 16.79
CA PHE A 377 8.84 9.93 16.71
C PHE A 377 9.72 9.87 15.45
N ILE A 378 10.27 8.71 15.14
CA ILE A 378 11.09 8.47 13.94
C ILE A 378 10.28 8.71 12.67
N PHE A 379 9.05 8.17 12.59
CA PHE A 379 8.18 8.38 11.42
C PHE A 379 7.71 9.82 11.30
N GLY A 380 7.37 10.49 12.41
CA GLY A 380 7.04 11.92 12.41
C GLY A 380 8.21 12.77 11.91
N GLY A 381 9.43 12.50 12.39
CA GLY A 381 10.65 13.14 11.94
C GLY A 381 10.96 12.91 10.46
N LEU A 382 10.83 11.66 9.99
CA LEU A 382 10.99 11.31 8.58
C LEU A 382 9.97 12.07 7.70
N LEU A 383 8.70 12.13 8.11
CA LEU A 383 7.66 12.82 7.38
C LEU A 383 7.99 14.32 7.25
N ILE A 384 8.42 14.98 8.34
CA ILE A 384 8.84 16.39 8.33
C ILE A 384 10.04 16.59 7.39
N LEU A 385 11.06 15.73 7.47
CA LEU A 385 12.23 15.81 6.61
C LEU A 385 11.86 15.66 5.12
N PHE A 386 10.99 14.69 4.79
CA PHE A 386 10.53 14.50 3.42
C PHE A 386 9.65 15.69 2.94
N ALA A 387 8.77 16.21 3.79
CA ALA A 387 7.95 17.38 3.47
C ALA A 387 8.80 18.60 3.15
N LEU A 388 9.91 18.84 3.91
CA LEU A 388 10.80 19.98 3.73
C LEU A 388 11.74 19.82 2.52
N TYR A 389 12.36 18.64 2.35
CA TYR A 389 13.41 18.45 1.35
C TYR A 389 12.96 17.75 0.07
N ARG A 390 11.89 16.94 0.15
CA ARG A 390 11.37 16.12 -0.96
C ARG A 390 9.85 16.01 -0.94
N SER A 391 9.16 17.13 -1.01
CA SER A 391 7.69 17.22 -1.01
C SER A 391 7.00 16.34 -2.08
N GLN A 392 7.73 15.98 -3.15
CA GLN A 392 7.23 15.09 -4.20
C GLN A 392 7.37 13.58 -3.89
N GLY A 393 7.97 13.23 -2.73
CA GLY A 393 8.23 11.84 -2.33
C GLY A 393 9.46 11.21 -3.00
N LEU A 394 9.66 9.90 -2.77
CA LEU A 394 10.78 9.13 -3.30
C LEU A 394 10.75 9.02 -4.83
N LEU A 395 9.59 8.68 -5.39
CA LEU A 395 9.34 8.55 -6.83
C LEU A 395 8.10 9.36 -7.23
N PRO A 396 8.27 10.62 -7.64
CA PRO A 396 7.15 11.48 -7.99
C PRO A 396 6.35 10.93 -9.18
N ALA A 397 5.07 11.25 -9.22
CA ALA A 397 4.25 10.96 -10.39
C ALA A 397 4.79 11.74 -11.59
N LYS A 398 4.95 11.06 -12.72
CA LYS A 398 5.30 11.72 -13.98
C LYS A 398 4.11 12.58 -14.40
N GLN A 399 4.23 13.88 -14.23
CA GLN A 399 3.33 14.83 -14.89
C GLN A 399 3.71 14.88 -16.37
N PRO A 400 2.76 14.90 -17.30
CA PRO A 400 3.07 15.25 -18.69
C PRO A 400 3.59 16.70 -18.66
N THR A 401 4.88 16.87 -18.85
CA THR A 401 5.48 18.18 -19.12
C THR A 401 5.01 18.56 -20.52
N PHE A 402 4.01 19.44 -20.59
CA PHE A 402 3.75 20.17 -21.82
C PHE A 402 4.94 21.11 -22.00
N ASP A 403 5.76 20.85 -22.97
CA ASP A 403 6.81 21.79 -23.35
C ASP A 403 6.10 22.98 -24.03
N LEU A 404 6.06 24.10 -23.28
CA LEU A 404 5.45 25.34 -23.78
C LEU A 404 6.12 25.85 -25.08
N LYS A 405 7.32 25.37 -25.38
CA LYS A 405 7.99 25.66 -26.65
C LYS A 405 7.40 24.83 -27.78
N GLU A 406 7.21 23.52 -27.60
CA GLU A 406 6.56 22.65 -28.59
C GLU A 406 5.13 23.15 -28.89
N LEU A 407 4.35 23.49 -27.86
CA LEU A 407 3.01 24.05 -28.06
C LEU A 407 3.00 25.40 -28.77
N LYS A 408 4.01 26.24 -28.57
CA LYS A 408 4.15 27.49 -29.30
C LYS A 408 4.56 27.26 -30.74
N GLU A 409 5.48 26.35 -30.98
CA GLU A 409 5.91 25.97 -32.35
C GLU A 409 4.76 25.35 -33.13
N GLU A 410 3.99 24.43 -32.53
CA GLU A 410 2.79 23.84 -33.14
C GLU A 410 1.71 24.91 -33.41
N ALA A 411 1.47 25.83 -32.48
CA ALA A 411 0.51 26.93 -32.68
C ALA A 411 0.99 27.92 -33.75
N GLU A 412 2.27 28.23 -33.84
CA GLU A 412 2.84 29.07 -34.89
C GLU A 412 2.75 28.39 -36.28
N GLU A 413 2.99 27.07 -36.38
CA GLU A 413 2.83 26.30 -37.59
C GLU A 413 1.37 26.24 -38.08
N GLU A 414 0.39 26.12 -37.16
CA GLU A 414 -1.04 26.15 -37.52
C GLU A 414 -1.53 27.54 -37.96
N ILE A 415 -0.98 28.61 -37.37
CA ILE A 415 -1.43 29.99 -37.65
C ILE A 415 -0.77 30.56 -38.92
N GLN A 416 0.47 30.19 -39.25
CA GLN A 416 1.18 30.70 -40.41
C GLN A 416 0.42 30.54 -41.76
N PRO A 417 -0.19 29.38 -42.07
CA PRO A 417 -0.95 29.24 -43.32
C PRO A 417 -2.19 30.15 -43.37
N VAL A 418 -2.85 30.37 -42.20
CA VAL A 418 -4.03 31.24 -42.11
C VAL A 418 -3.63 32.72 -42.32
N ILE A 419 -2.51 33.16 -41.75
CA ILE A 419 -1.97 34.52 -41.94
C ILE A 419 -1.54 34.74 -43.40
N SER A 420 -0.90 33.75 -44.00
CA SER A 420 -0.45 33.83 -45.41
C SER A 420 -1.62 33.88 -46.40
N ALA A 421 -2.69 33.14 -46.12
CA ALA A 421 -3.93 33.17 -46.92
C ALA A 421 -4.67 34.51 -46.78
N ALA A 422 -4.73 35.06 -45.55
CA ALA A 422 -5.34 36.39 -45.29
C ALA A 422 -4.57 37.53 -45.96
N LYS A 423 -3.22 37.48 -45.96
CA LYS A 423 -2.40 38.47 -46.69
C LYS A 423 -2.58 38.43 -48.22
N LYS A 424 -2.83 37.28 -48.77
CA LYS A 424 -3.05 37.10 -50.19
C LYS A 424 -4.40 37.67 -50.64
N ASN A 425 -5.41 37.63 -49.77
CA ASN A 425 -6.76 38.17 -50.05
C ASN A 425 -6.87 39.71 -49.81
N VAL A 426 -5.92 40.34 -49.12
CA VAL A 426 -5.89 41.80 -48.87
C VAL A 426 -5.13 42.53 -49.99
N ASN A 427 -4.33 41.83 -50.77
CA ASN A 427 -3.56 42.39 -51.91
C ASN A 427 -4.22 42.15 -53.26
N LEU A 428 -5.48 41.73 -53.30
CA LEU A 428 -6.39 41.68 -54.44
C LEU A 428 -7.47 42.76 -54.27
#